data_7702be6d5bf5bbdf49469239c5aaa29f
#
_entry.id   7702be6d5bf5bbdf49469239c5aaa29f
#
_cell.length_a   1.000
_cell.length_b   1.000
_cell.length_c   1.000
_cell.angle_alpha   90.00
_cell.angle_beta   90.00
_cell.angle_gamma   90.00
#
_symmetry.space_group_name_H-M   'P 1'
#
loop_
_entity.id
_entity.type
_entity.pdbx_description
1 polymer ?
#
loop_
_entity_poly.entity_id
_entity_poly.type
_entity_poly.pdbx_seq_one_letter_code
_entity_poly.pdbx_strand_id
1 'polypeptide(L)'
;DRDLVVEAIVEDEDAKTALFRALDEIVTSPEAILASNTSSIPIMKLAVVTHRPAQVMGIHFFNPVPVLSLVELVPSLLTGEDTTARARAYVQDALGKRAIDCQDRAGFVVNALLIPFVLSAIRMMESGFATAEDIDEGLVRGAAHPQGPLALADLIGLDTTKAVAESLYEEFKEPLYAPPPLLARMVDAGLLGRKTGRGFYTYPR
;
A
#
# COMPACT_ATOMS: atom_id res chain seq x y z
N ASP A 1 -0.60 27.15 10.12
CA ASP A 1 -0.59 26.35 11.35
C ASP A 1 -1.34 25.05 11.14
N ARG A 2 -0.64 23.93 11.20
CA ARG A 2 -1.19 22.57 11.15
C ARG A 2 -0.39 21.70 12.11
N ASP A 3 -1.07 20.81 12.82
CA ASP A 3 -0.45 19.86 13.74
C ASP A 3 -0.11 18.53 13.05
N LEU A 4 -0.78 18.28 11.91
CA LEU A 4 -0.59 17.08 11.09
C LEU A 4 -0.82 17.43 9.61
N VAL A 5 0.10 17.00 8.76
CA VAL A 5 -0.03 17.01 7.30
C VAL A 5 0.10 15.57 6.82
N VAL A 6 -0.88 15.06 6.08
CA VAL A 6 -0.83 13.74 5.44
C VAL A 6 -0.70 13.92 3.94
N GLU A 7 0.40 13.51 3.39
CA GLU A 7 0.66 13.49 1.96
C GLU A 7 0.02 12.24 1.32
N ALA A 8 -0.65 12.41 0.19
CA ALA A 8 -1.27 11.33 -0.58
C ALA A 8 -1.22 11.62 -2.10
N ILE A 9 -0.06 12.12 -2.59
CA ILE A 9 0.18 12.35 -4.02
C ILE A 9 0.51 11.03 -4.74
N VAL A 10 0.89 11.11 -6.01
CA VAL A 10 1.34 9.94 -6.80
C VAL A 10 2.45 9.18 -6.08
N GLU A 11 2.47 7.85 -6.27
CA GLU A 11 3.46 6.96 -5.63
C GLU A 11 4.78 7.03 -6.41
N ASP A 12 5.48 8.15 -6.27
CA ASP A 12 6.76 8.46 -6.89
C ASP A 12 7.71 9.05 -5.84
N GLU A 13 8.89 8.43 -5.68
CA GLU A 13 9.84 8.77 -4.61
C GLU A 13 10.37 10.21 -4.76
N ASP A 14 10.70 10.63 -5.98
CA ASP A 14 11.25 11.97 -6.22
C ASP A 14 10.22 13.05 -5.94
N ALA A 15 8.97 12.83 -6.39
CA ALA A 15 7.86 13.75 -6.14
C ALA A 15 7.57 13.90 -4.65
N LYS A 16 7.50 12.78 -3.90
CA LYS A 16 7.25 12.80 -2.46
C LYS A 16 8.41 13.44 -1.70
N THR A 17 9.65 13.12 -2.06
CA THR A 17 10.86 13.72 -1.46
C THR A 17 10.90 15.23 -1.67
N ALA A 18 10.60 15.71 -2.87
CA ALA A 18 10.52 17.15 -3.16
C ALA A 18 9.42 17.82 -2.33
N LEU A 19 8.25 17.18 -2.20
CA LEU A 19 7.16 17.69 -1.38
C LEU A 19 7.53 17.75 0.11
N PHE A 20 8.20 16.72 0.66
CA PHE A 20 8.61 16.71 2.07
C PHE A 20 9.60 17.83 2.39
N ARG A 21 10.56 18.13 1.49
CA ARG A 21 11.43 19.31 1.62
C ARG A 21 10.63 20.62 1.67
N ALA A 22 9.67 20.78 0.76
CA ALA A 22 8.83 21.96 0.73
C ALA A 22 7.93 22.08 1.98
N LEU A 23 7.35 20.98 2.45
CA LEU A 23 6.55 20.93 3.68
C LEU A 23 7.38 21.30 4.91
N ASP A 24 8.62 20.85 4.99
CA ASP A 24 9.54 21.16 6.08
C ASP A 24 9.84 22.65 6.20
N GLU A 25 9.90 23.37 5.06
CA GLU A 25 10.08 24.82 5.02
C GLU A 25 8.79 25.60 5.33
N ILE A 26 7.63 25.12 4.85
CA ILE A 26 6.35 25.85 4.93
C ILE A 26 5.67 25.64 6.29
N VAL A 27 5.76 24.44 6.86
CA VAL A 27 5.09 24.10 8.13
C VAL A 27 5.90 24.68 9.29
N THR A 28 5.41 25.76 9.87
CA THR A 28 6.11 26.52 10.90
C THR A 28 6.09 25.90 12.29
N SER A 29 5.08 25.05 12.60
CA SER A 29 5.02 24.35 13.88
C SER A 29 6.10 23.28 13.95
N PRO A 30 7.05 23.36 14.91
CA PRO A 30 8.14 22.39 15.01
C PRO A 30 7.65 20.98 15.40
N GLU A 31 6.50 20.91 16.07
CA GLU A 31 5.90 19.65 16.54
C GLU A 31 4.91 19.05 15.52
N ALA A 32 4.71 19.71 14.37
CA ALA A 32 3.79 19.20 13.36
C ALA A 32 4.29 17.88 12.77
N ILE A 33 3.40 16.91 12.70
CA ILE A 33 3.68 15.61 12.07
C ILE A 33 3.58 15.76 10.56
N LEU A 34 4.62 15.35 9.85
CA LEU A 34 4.61 15.18 8.40
C LEU A 34 4.47 13.69 8.08
N ALA A 35 3.32 13.30 7.57
CA ALA A 35 3.00 11.91 7.31
C ALA A 35 2.84 11.62 5.82
N SER A 36 3.22 10.41 5.39
CA SER A 36 2.95 9.91 4.05
C SER A 36 1.95 8.76 4.07
N ASN A 37 1.03 8.75 3.09
CA ASN A 37 0.13 7.64 2.81
C ASN A 37 0.74 6.65 1.79
N THR A 38 2.07 6.65 1.63
CA THR A 38 2.76 5.70 0.74
C THR A 38 2.44 4.26 1.11
N SER A 39 2.41 3.38 0.11
CA SER A 39 2.24 1.94 0.30
C SER A 39 3.56 1.16 0.21
N SER A 40 4.63 1.79 -0.28
CA SER A 40 5.84 1.06 -0.65
C SER A 40 7.14 1.86 -0.51
N ILE A 41 7.08 3.19 -0.50
CA ILE A 41 8.29 4.02 -0.36
C ILE A 41 8.73 4.04 1.11
N PRO A 42 10.00 3.72 1.42
CA PRO A 42 10.51 3.75 2.78
C PRO A 42 10.34 5.13 3.43
N ILE A 43 9.72 5.17 4.59
CA ILE A 43 9.50 6.41 5.35
C ILE A 43 10.82 7.09 5.70
N MET A 44 11.85 6.29 5.96
CA MET A 44 13.20 6.80 6.21
C MET A 44 13.69 7.74 5.10
N LYS A 45 13.42 7.43 3.83
CA LYS A 45 13.83 8.29 2.69
C LYS A 45 13.17 9.66 2.71
N LEU A 46 11.93 9.71 3.19
CA LEU A 46 11.17 10.96 3.36
C LEU A 46 11.62 11.72 4.62
N ALA A 47 11.99 10.99 5.66
CA ALA A 47 12.42 11.59 6.92
C ALA A 47 13.77 12.33 6.80
N VAL A 48 14.77 11.69 6.15
CA VAL A 48 16.14 12.24 6.08
C VAL A 48 16.28 13.49 5.21
N VAL A 49 15.27 13.83 4.40
CA VAL A 49 15.29 15.07 3.60
C VAL A 49 14.69 16.26 4.31
N THR A 50 14.20 16.10 5.55
CA THR A 50 13.66 17.14 6.42
C THR A 50 14.61 17.46 7.58
N HIS A 51 14.45 18.63 8.21
CA HIS A 51 15.18 19.00 9.42
C HIS A 51 14.49 18.48 10.71
N ARG A 52 13.35 17.80 10.56
CA ARG A 52 12.52 17.23 11.64
C ARG A 52 12.22 15.73 11.46
N PRO A 53 13.22 14.87 11.25
CA PRO A 53 12.97 13.45 10.97
C PRO A 53 12.21 12.74 12.10
N ALA A 54 12.30 13.23 13.33
CA ALA A 54 11.54 12.71 14.48
C ALA A 54 10.02 12.93 14.35
N GLN A 55 9.57 13.91 13.56
CA GLN A 55 8.17 14.22 13.29
C GLN A 55 7.67 13.62 11.95
N VAL A 56 8.48 12.79 11.28
CA VAL A 56 8.08 12.15 10.01
C VAL A 56 7.70 10.70 10.26
N MET A 57 6.57 10.27 9.68
CA MET A 57 6.10 8.88 9.76
C MET A 57 5.18 8.51 8.60
N GLY A 58 4.90 7.22 8.44
CA GLY A 58 3.83 6.73 7.58
C GLY A 58 2.50 6.66 8.34
N ILE A 59 1.42 7.10 7.69
CA ILE A 59 0.04 6.85 8.12
C ILE A 59 -0.69 6.29 6.91
N HIS A 60 -0.68 4.96 6.79
CA HIS A 60 -1.15 4.27 5.60
C HIS A 60 -2.61 3.87 5.73
N PHE A 61 -3.45 4.50 4.92
CA PHE A 61 -4.88 4.20 4.80
C PHE A 61 -5.14 3.21 3.67
N PHE A 62 -6.24 2.48 3.80
CA PHE A 62 -6.71 1.54 2.77
C PHE A 62 -7.92 2.09 2.03
N ASN A 63 -7.91 1.97 0.72
CA ASN A 63 -9.02 2.41 -0.13
C ASN A 63 -10.17 1.37 -0.17
N PRO A 64 -11.44 1.77 -0.06
CA PRO A 64 -11.91 3.15 0.11
C PRO A 64 -11.75 3.64 1.57
N VAL A 65 -11.05 4.74 1.77
CA VAL A 65 -10.72 5.26 3.11
C VAL A 65 -11.94 5.45 4.02
N PRO A 66 -13.11 5.95 3.57
CA PRO A 66 -14.28 6.08 4.45
C PRO A 66 -14.86 4.74 4.93
N VAL A 67 -14.58 3.64 4.21
CA VAL A 67 -15.17 2.31 4.47
C VAL A 67 -14.25 1.44 5.30
N LEU A 68 -12.97 1.38 4.95
CA LEU A 68 -12.02 0.51 5.63
C LEU A 68 -11.55 1.15 6.94
N SER A 69 -11.64 0.37 8.01
CA SER A 69 -11.38 0.86 9.38
C SER A 69 -9.92 0.75 9.80
N LEU A 70 -9.08 0.07 9.03
CA LEU A 70 -7.66 -0.15 9.37
C LEU A 70 -6.79 1.02 8.90
N VAL A 71 -5.81 1.37 9.72
CA VAL A 71 -4.69 2.26 9.39
C VAL A 71 -3.40 1.65 9.91
N GLU A 72 -2.38 1.60 9.10
CA GLU A 72 -1.02 1.20 9.51
C GLU A 72 -0.21 2.44 9.89
N LEU A 73 0.35 2.43 11.09
CA LEU A 73 1.29 3.44 11.58
C LEU A 73 2.72 2.93 11.36
N VAL A 74 3.49 3.67 10.59
CA VAL A 74 4.81 3.26 10.11
C VAL A 74 5.86 4.26 10.59
N PRO A 75 6.38 4.11 11.81
CA PRO A 75 7.53 4.90 12.24
C PRO A 75 8.79 4.44 11.49
N SER A 76 9.62 5.39 11.07
CA SER A 76 10.99 5.12 10.63
C SER A 76 11.92 4.92 11.86
N LEU A 77 13.18 4.59 11.63
CA LEU A 77 14.17 4.51 12.70
C LEU A 77 14.42 5.84 13.42
N LEU A 78 14.03 6.97 12.81
CA LEU A 78 14.24 8.31 13.36
C LEU A 78 12.94 8.91 13.94
N THR A 79 11.79 8.30 13.72
CA THR A 79 10.51 8.80 14.21
C THR A 79 10.45 8.76 15.73
N GLY A 80 10.05 9.87 16.35
CA GLY A 80 9.91 9.97 17.80
C GLY A 80 8.72 9.16 18.34
N GLU A 81 8.85 8.64 19.56
CA GLU A 81 7.76 7.91 20.24
C GLU A 81 6.52 8.78 20.43
N ASP A 82 6.71 10.07 20.79
CA ASP A 82 5.63 11.05 20.94
C ASP A 82 4.87 11.25 19.62
N THR A 83 5.60 11.35 18.49
CA THR A 83 5.00 11.46 17.15
C THR A 83 4.09 10.27 16.86
N THR A 84 4.55 9.06 17.14
CA THR A 84 3.76 7.83 16.97
C THR A 84 2.53 7.81 17.89
N ALA A 85 2.69 8.20 19.15
CA ALA A 85 1.59 8.26 20.11
C ALA A 85 0.49 9.26 19.67
N ARG A 86 0.88 10.45 19.22
CA ARG A 86 -0.04 11.50 18.74
C ARG A 86 -0.75 11.07 17.46
N ALA A 87 -0.05 10.46 16.51
CA ALA A 87 -0.66 9.92 15.29
C ALA A 87 -1.66 8.80 15.62
N ARG A 88 -1.35 7.94 16.58
CA ARG A 88 -2.27 6.90 17.06
C ARG A 88 -3.54 7.50 17.67
N ALA A 89 -3.40 8.48 18.55
CA ALA A 89 -4.53 9.17 19.15
C ALA A 89 -5.42 9.81 18.06
N TYR A 90 -4.81 10.46 17.07
CA TYR A 90 -5.56 11.02 15.94
C TYR A 90 -6.34 9.94 15.18
N VAL A 91 -5.70 8.83 14.82
CA VAL A 91 -6.34 7.74 14.08
C VAL A 91 -7.47 7.10 14.88
N GLN A 92 -7.27 6.85 16.17
CA GLN A 92 -8.23 6.15 17.01
C GLN A 92 -9.33 7.05 17.53
N ASP A 93 -8.97 8.22 18.07
CA ASP A 93 -9.90 9.08 18.80
C ASP A 93 -10.62 10.07 17.87
N ALA A 94 -9.91 10.64 16.89
CA ALA A 94 -10.51 11.60 15.97
C ALA A 94 -11.15 10.95 14.75
N LEU A 95 -10.52 9.90 14.17
CA LEU A 95 -11.06 9.21 12.99
C LEU A 95 -11.90 7.98 13.32
N GLY A 96 -11.88 7.46 14.54
CA GLY A 96 -12.58 6.25 14.95
C GLY A 96 -12.09 4.98 14.22
N LYS A 97 -10.84 4.97 13.77
CA LYS A 97 -10.25 3.85 13.03
C LYS A 97 -9.35 2.98 13.92
N ARG A 98 -9.09 1.78 13.47
CA ARG A 98 -8.15 0.85 14.14
C ARG A 98 -6.72 1.12 13.65
N ALA A 99 -5.83 1.50 14.54
CA ALA A 99 -4.40 1.62 14.25
C ALA A 99 -3.67 0.31 14.60
N ILE A 100 -2.77 -0.12 13.72
CA ILE A 100 -1.75 -1.14 13.99
C ILE A 100 -0.37 -0.54 13.74
N ASP A 101 0.64 -1.03 14.46
CA ASP A 101 2.03 -0.64 14.24
C ASP A 101 2.70 -1.61 13.29
N CYS A 102 3.52 -1.08 12.40
CA CYS A 102 4.40 -1.87 11.55
C CYS A 102 5.74 -1.15 11.35
N GLN A 103 6.75 -1.91 11.03
CA GLN A 103 8.06 -1.36 10.71
C GLN A 103 8.07 -0.74 9.31
N ASP A 104 9.00 0.20 9.09
CA ASP A 104 9.27 0.83 7.80
C ASP A 104 9.95 -0.16 6.85
N ARG A 105 9.14 -1.02 6.24
CA ARG A 105 9.54 -2.03 5.25
C ARG A 105 8.49 -2.08 4.14
N ALA A 106 8.91 -2.40 2.93
CA ALA A 106 8.00 -2.46 1.78
C ALA A 106 6.75 -3.32 2.06
N GLY A 107 5.58 -2.78 1.70
CA GLY A 107 4.29 -3.44 1.85
C GLY A 107 3.76 -3.52 3.29
N PHE A 108 4.49 -3.02 4.27
CA PHE A 108 4.13 -2.98 5.70
C PHE A 108 3.62 -4.35 6.21
N VAL A 109 2.41 -4.46 6.74
CA VAL A 109 1.83 -5.74 7.16
C VAL A 109 0.90 -6.31 6.11
N VAL A 110 -0.07 -5.51 5.65
CA VAL A 110 -1.16 -6.03 4.80
C VAL A 110 -0.64 -6.41 3.42
N ASN A 111 0.04 -5.50 2.73
CA ASN A 111 0.53 -5.75 1.37
C ASN A 111 1.66 -6.78 1.34
N ALA A 112 2.50 -6.85 2.38
CA ALA A 112 3.55 -7.88 2.48
C ALA A 112 3.00 -9.31 2.51
N LEU A 113 1.77 -9.50 3.00
CA LEU A 113 1.07 -10.80 3.01
C LEU A 113 0.13 -10.96 1.81
N LEU A 114 -0.63 -9.91 1.49
CA LEU A 114 -1.66 -9.96 0.47
C LEU A 114 -1.08 -10.11 -0.94
N ILE A 115 -0.05 -9.32 -1.27
CA ILE A 115 0.49 -9.32 -2.63
C ILE A 115 1.08 -10.69 -3.01
N PRO A 116 1.99 -11.31 -2.23
CA PRO A 116 2.49 -12.64 -2.61
C PRO A 116 1.39 -13.70 -2.67
N PHE A 117 0.35 -13.60 -1.86
CA PHE A 117 -0.83 -14.46 -1.95
C PHE A 117 -1.53 -14.30 -3.31
N VAL A 118 -1.79 -13.07 -3.74
CA VAL A 118 -2.38 -12.76 -5.05
C VAL A 118 -1.46 -13.22 -6.20
N LEU A 119 -0.15 -12.94 -6.10
CA LEU A 119 0.82 -13.38 -7.11
C LEU A 119 0.86 -14.92 -7.24
N SER A 120 0.69 -15.65 -6.14
CA SER A 120 0.62 -17.12 -6.17
C SER A 120 -0.61 -17.62 -6.93
N ALA A 121 -1.77 -16.97 -6.76
CA ALA A 121 -2.97 -17.27 -7.54
C ALA A 121 -2.78 -16.98 -9.04
N ILE A 122 -2.13 -15.86 -9.37
CA ILE A 122 -1.82 -15.50 -10.77
C ILE A 122 -0.89 -16.55 -11.40
N ARG A 123 0.17 -17.00 -10.68
CA ARG A 123 1.07 -18.07 -11.17
C ARG A 123 0.36 -19.39 -11.38
N MET A 124 -0.57 -19.74 -10.50
CA MET A 124 -1.39 -20.95 -10.63
C MET A 124 -2.24 -20.90 -11.91
N MET A 125 -2.88 -19.78 -12.19
CA MET A 125 -3.65 -19.57 -13.41
C MET A 125 -2.74 -19.55 -14.66
N GLU A 126 -1.62 -18.83 -14.61
CA GLU A 126 -0.67 -18.72 -15.73
C GLU A 126 -0.10 -20.08 -16.15
N SER A 127 0.13 -20.97 -15.17
CA SER A 127 0.62 -22.35 -15.44
C SER A 127 -0.45 -23.28 -16.02
N GLY A 128 -1.69 -22.84 -16.11
CA GLY A 128 -2.83 -23.65 -16.57
C GLY A 128 -3.28 -24.72 -15.54
N PHE A 129 -2.87 -24.59 -14.28
CA PHE A 129 -3.25 -25.52 -13.23
C PHE A 129 -4.75 -25.46 -12.89
N ALA A 130 -5.32 -24.27 -12.85
CA ALA A 130 -6.74 -24.03 -12.62
C ALA A 130 -7.21 -22.76 -13.31
N THR A 131 -8.52 -22.63 -13.56
CA THR A 131 -9.12 -21.42 -14.09
C THR A 131 -9.20 -20.31 -13.04
N ALA A 132 -9.42 -19.06 -13.47
CA ALA A 132 -9.60 -17.94 -12.52
C ALA A 132 -10.80 -18.20 -11.60
N GLU A 133 -11.88 -18.71 -12.17
CA GLU A 133 -13.13 -19.04 -11.47
C GLU A 133 -12.90 -20.11 -10.40
N ASP A 134 -12.20 -21.20 -10.75
CA ASP A 134 -11.94 -22.30 -9.81
C ASP A 134 -11.02 -21.88 -8.66
N ILE A 135 -10.00 -21.06 -8.94
CA ILE A 135 -9.09 -20.52 -7.91
C ILE A 135 -9.88 -19.65 -6.93
N ASP A 136 -10.66 -18.71 -7.44
CA ASP A 136 -11.44 -17.78 -6.62
C ASP A 136 -12.53 -18.51 -5.82
N GLU A 137 -13.28 -19.42 -6.45
CA GLU A 137 -14.32 -20.23 -5.78
C GLU A 137 -13.71 -21.12 -4.70
N GLY A 138 -12.53 -21.70 -4.98
CA GLY A 138 -11.81 -22.51 -4.00
C GLY A 138 -11.46 -21.74 -2.74
N LEU A 139 -11.00 -20.48 -2.86
CA LEU A 139 -10.67 -19.65 -1.71
C LEU A 139 -11.92 -19.11 -0.99
N VAL A 140 -12.95 -18.73 -1.73
CA VAL A 140 -14.20 -18.24 -1.14
C VAL A 140 -14.91 -19.35 -0.35
N ARG A 141 -15.08 -20.54 -0.94
CA ARG A 141 -15.84 -21.62 -0.29
C ARG A 141 -14.98 -22.56 0.55
N GLY A 142 -13.73 -22.80 0.15
CA GLY A 142 -12.84 -23.70 0.86
C GLY A 142 -12.14 -23.07 2.06
N ALA A 143 -11.85 -21.77 2.00
CA ALA A 143 -11.13 -21.03 3.04
C ALA A 143 -11.91 -19.86 3.64
N ALA A 144 -13.19 -19.68 3.27
CA ALA A 144 -14.08 -18.62 3.74
C ALA A 144 -13.54 -17.19 3.48
N HIS A 145 -12.78 -16.99 2.40
CA HIS A 145 -12.36 -15.67 2.00
C HIS A 145 -13.58 -14.86 1.52
N PRO A 146 -13.67 -13.57 1.85
CA PRO A 146 -14.81 -12.73 1.42
C PRO A 146 -14.84 -12.51 -0.10
N GLN A 147 -13.70 -12.68 -0.77
CA GLN A 147 -13.52 -12.53 -2.21
C GLN A 147 -12.33 -13.39 -2.65
N GLY A 148 -12.40 -13.91 -3.88
CA GLY A 148 -11.28 -14.65 -4.46
C GLY A 148 -10.09 -13.75 -4.82
N PRO A 149 -8.86 -14.29 -4.84
CA PRO A 149 -7.64 -13.51 -5.03
C PRO A 149 -7.54 -12.82 -6.39
N LEU A 150 -8.06 -13.41 -7.47
CA LEU A 150 -8.01 -12.81 -8.81
C LEU A 150 -9.05 -11.71 -8.97
N ALA A 151 -10.26 -11.90 -8.45
CA ALA A 151 -11.26 -10.84 -8.37
C ALA A 151 -10.82 -9.68 -7.44
N LEU A 152 -10.06 -9.98 -6.40
CA LEU A 152 -9.46 -8.97 -5.51
C LEU A 152 -8.35 -8.19 -6.24
N ALA A 153 -7.51 -8.86 -7.01
CA ALA A 153 -6.51 -8.20 -7.86
C ALA A 153 -7.16 -7.22 -8.84
N ASP A 154 -8.25 -7.61 -9.48
CA ASP A 154 -9.03 -6.75 -10.37
C ASP A 154 -9.68 -5.56 -9.65
N LEU A 155 -10.04 -5.72 -8.38
CA LEU A 155 -10.57 -4.64 -7.55
C LEU A 155 -9.48 -3.64 -7.15
N ILE A 156 -8.31 -4.12 -6.73
CA ILE A 156 -7.15 -3.29 -6.38
C ILE A 156 -6.63 -2.53 -7.60
N GLY A 157 -6.62 -3.20 -8.74
CA GLY A 157 -5.99 -2.77 -9.98
C GLY A 157 -4.68 -3.50 -10.22
N LEU A 158 -4.55 -4.09 -11.41
CA LEU A 158 -3.39 -4.92 -11.73
C LEU A 158 -2.08 -4.12 -11.83
N ASP A 159 -2.16 -2.87 -12.25
CA ASP A 159 -1.01 -1.94 -12.22
C ASP A 159 -0.55 -1.63 -10.79
N THR A 160 -1.48 -1.39 -9.88
CA THR A 160 -1.17 -1.20 -8.44
C THR A 160 -0.58 -2.47 -7.84
N THR A 161 -1.19 -3.63 -8.12
CA THR A 161 -0.69 -4.94 -7.67
C THR A 161 0.74 -5.17 -8.16
N LYS A 162 1.02 -4.88 -9.46
CA LYS A 162 2.35 -5.00 -10.05
C LYS A 162 3.36 -4.05 -9.38
N ALA A 163 3.00 -2.78 -9.20
CA ALA A 163 3.90 -1.78 -8.61
C ALA A 163 4.30 -2.14 -7.16
N VAL A 164 3.35 -2.60 -6.34
CA VAL A 164 3.66 -3.05 -4.98
C VAL A 164 4.51 -4.32 -5.00
N ALA A 165 4.24 -5.26 -5.91
CA ALA A 165 5.05 -6.47 -6.06
C ALA A 165 6.50 -6.14 -6.46
N GLU A 166 6.70 -5.20 -7.38
CA GLU A 166 8.03 -4.72 -7.79
C GLU A 166 8.79 -4.08 -6.63
N SER A 167 8.13 -3.26 -5.82
CA SER A 167 8.71 -2.66 -4.63
C SER A 167 9.13 -3.70 -3.58
N LEU A 168 8.26 -4.69 -3.32
CA LEU A 168 8.58 -5.82 -2.43
C LEU A 168 9.77 -6.63 -2.98
N TYR A 169 9.78 -6.91 -4.28
CA TYR A 169 10.88 -7.65 -4.91
C TYR A 169 12.19 -6.87 -4.87
N GLU A 170 12.13 -5.55 -5.07
CA GLU A 170 13.31 -4.70 -5.00
C GLU A 170 13.94 -4.69 -3.61
N GLU A 171 13.14 -4.67 -2.56
CA GLU A 171 13.64 -4.70 -1.18
C GLU A 171 14.13 -6.09 -0.76
N PHE A 172 13.33 -7.14 -1.00
CA PHE A 172 13.60 -8.47 -0.44
C PHE A 172 14.38 -9.40 -1.37
N LYS A 173 14.36 -9.15 -2.69
CA LYS A 173 14.99 -9.97 -3.74
C LYS A 173 14.55 -11.45 -3.73
N GLU A 174 13.38 -11.74 -3.18
CA GLU A 174 12.84 -13.10 -3.13
C GLU A 174 11.89 -13.35 -4.31
N PRO A 175 12.00 -14.50 -5.02
CA PRO A 175 11.13 -14.83 -6.16
C PRO A 175 9.63 -14.81 -5.84
N LEU A 176 9.27 -14.97 -4.57
CA LEU A 176 7.90 -14.90 -4.07
C LEU A 176 7.23 -13.57 -4.45
N TYR A 177 7.97 -12.47 -4.40
CA TYR A 177 7.48 -11.11 -4.67
C TYR A 177 7.59 -10.71 -6.15
N ALA A 178 8.34 -11.45 -6.97
CA ALA A 178 8.51 -11.10 -8.38
C ALA A 178 7.17 -11.15 -9.13
N PRO A 179 6.76 -10.08 -9.86
CA PRO A 179 5.54 -10.11 -10.66
C PRO A 179 5.58 -11.24 -11.71
N PRO A 180 4.53 -12.07 -11.80
CA PRO A 180 4.44 -13.07 -12.86
C PRO A 180 4.41 -12.41 -14.25
N PRO A 181 4.96 -13.04 -15.29
CA PRO A 181 4.91 -12.53 -16.66
C PRO A 181 3.50 -12.19 -17.15
N LEU A 182 2.49 -12.98 -16.79
CA LEU A 182 1.10 -12.71 -17.13
C LEU A 182 0.63 -11.36 -16.59
N LEU A 183 0.92 -11.07 -15.32
CA LEU A 183 0.54 -9.80 -14.70
C LEU A 183 1.16 -8.61 -15.46
N ALA A 184 2.44 -8.68 -15.78
CA ALA A 184 3.12 -7.63 -16.53
C ALA A 184 2.47 -7.40 -17.91
N ARG A 185 2.20 -8.48 -18.66
CA ARG A 185 1.54 -8.41 -19.98
C ARG A 185 0.12 -7.87 -19.90
N MET A 186 -0.64 -8.21 -18.85
CA MET A 186 -1.99 -7.66 -18.67
C MET A 186 -1.94 -6.15 -18.42
N VAL A 187 -0.99 -5.69 -17.60
CA VAL A 187 -0.79 -4.25 -17.36
C VAL A 187 -0.40 -3.53 -18.65
N ASP A 188 0.57 -4.08 -19.41
CA ASP A 188 1.00 -3.51 -20.70
C ASP A 188 -0.15 -3.43 -21.72
N ALA A 189 -1.08 -4.39 -21.66
CA ALA A 189 -2.29 -4.42 -22.51
C ALA A 189 -3.41 -3.49 -22.02
N GLY A 190 -3.25 -2.78 -20.90
CA GLY A 190 -4.29 -1.94 -20.32
C GLY A 190 -5.44 -2.71 -19.66
N LEU A 191 -5.26 -4.01 -19.40
CA LEU A 191 -6.23 -4.86 -18.71
C LEU A 191 -6.05 -4.70 -17.20
N LEU A 192 -6.50 -3.57 -16.64
CA LEU A 192 -6.18 -3.17 -15.28
C LEU A 192 -7.24 -3.57 -14.23
N GLY A 193 -8.18 -4.41 -14.59
CA GLY A 193 -9.26 -4.85 -13.71
C GLY A 193 -10.52 -3.99 -13.81
N ARG A 194 -11.25 -3.83 -12.70
CA ARG A 194 -12.55 -3.13 -12.67
C ARG A 194 -12.49 -1.72 -13.22
N LYS A 195 -11.43 -0.97 -12.96
CA LYS A 195 -11.29 0.43 -13.40
C LYS A 195 -11.22 0.60 -14.91
N THR A 196 -10.83 -0.45 -15.66
CA THR A 196 -10.83 -0.45 -17.13
C THR A 196 -11.92 -1.35 -17.72
N GLY A 197 -12.76 -1.96 -16.87
CA GLY A 197 -13.83 -2.88 -17.27
C GLY A 197 -13.35 -4.29 -17.61
N ARG A 198 -12.05 -4.55 -17.56
CA ARG A 198 -11.47 -5.87 -17.84
C ARG A 198 -10.14 -6.07 -17.11
N GLY A 199 -9.99 -7.25 -16.54
CA GLY A 199 -8.78 -7.80 -15.94
C GLY A 199 -8.78 -9.30 -16.12
N PHE A 200 -8.68 -10.07 -15.02
CA PHE A 200 -8.94 -11.51 -15.01
C PHE A 200 -10.39 -11.82 -15.37
N TYR A 201 -11.28 -10.90 -14.98
CA TYR A 201 -12.70 -10.94 -15.32
C TYR A 201 -13.10 -9.77 -16.21
N THR A 202 -14.34 -9.86 -16.75
CA THR A 202 -14.97 -8.75 -17.48
C THR A 202 -16.05 -8.13 -16.61
N TYR A 203 -16.07 -6.81 -16.53
CA TYR A 203 -17.00 -6.04 -15.70
C TYR A 203 -17.88 -5.16 -16.59
N PRO A 204 -19.20 -5.08 -16.31
CA PRO A 204 -20.06 -4.13 -17.00
C PRO A 204 -19.56 -2.71 -16.75
N ARG A 205 -19.62 -1.89 -17.80
CA ARG A 205 -19.32 -0.45 -17.73
C ARG A 205 -20.46 0.32 -17.11
#